data_8b1de5e0204fe8accf8e01e856c8d9f9
#
_entry.id   8b1de5e0204fe8accf8e01e856c8d9f9
#
_cell.length_a   1.000
_cell.length_b   1.000
_cell.length_c   1.000
_cell.angle_alpha   90.00
_cell.angle_beta   90.00
_cell.angle_gamma   90.00
#
_symmetry.space_group_name_H-M   'P 1'
#
loop_
_entity.id
_entity.type
_entity.pdbx_description
1 polymer ?
#
loop_
_entity_poly.entity_id
_entity_poly.type
_entity_poly.pdbx_seq_one_letter_code
_entity_poly.pdbx_strand_id
1 'polypeptide(L)'
;MIVMKFGGTSVANFEAITRAVFIVGGRLDQKPVVVVSALSKVTDLLYRISDAAACGNSEEVEDLMTELRSRHVNLVSELLAQSPMLKDDAVRRVNEICDKLAELVRAVCAVRELSDRNKAIIISNGELLSSTVICFVMNAKGIRTNWIDAREMMITSNSYLKGEPDEKEILARVPVKVAEAYEGMDAVITQGFIGSDIAGEQTVLGRGGSDYSASLIGMAIDAEKIEIWTDVDGVRSADPRKVENTKYLEKISFEEAAEMAHFGAKVLHPLTIEPAVKKNIPIYVLNSTNPSGKGTAILRSELIEDGVKSVSFKENIRVINIFSMKMINTSGFLRRVFEIFSDNKVSVDLISTSEANISVTVDSSQKIDKTVQELSEFAEVFVDDDKSQVSVIGKNIVKLNGMLKRTFAPLKKCNVYMISQGASFVNISFVVDREELAEVVKELHYHLFEQPEELPEF
;
A
#
# COMPACT_ATOMS: atom_id res chain seq x y z
N MET A 1 8.03 21.25 -8.49
CA MET A 1 7.44 20.08 -9.19
C MET A 1 6.58 19.30 -8.23
N ILE A 2 5.54 18.61 -8.71
CA ILE A 2 4.73 17.71 -7.91
C ILE A 2 4.76 16.30 -8.49
N VAL A 3 4.50 15.28 -7.65
CA VAL A 3 4.28 13.90 -8.11
C VAL A 3 2.79 13.59 -7.99
N MET A 4 2.20 13.06 -9.05
CA MET A 4 0.79 12.66 -9.09
C MET A 4 0.69 11.17 -9.38
N LYS A 5 0.27 10.37 -8.39
CA LYS A 5 0.10 8.93 -8.59
C LYS A 5 -1.37 8.59 -8.78
N PHE A 6 -1.68 7.82 -9.81
CA PHE A 6 -3.02 7.30 -10.06
C PHE A 6 -3.06 5.79 -9.84
N GLY A 7 -3.94 5.34 -8.91
CA GLY A 7 -4.17 3.92 -8.64
C GLY A 7 -4.91 3.21 -9.78
N GLY A 8 -4.94 1.89 -9.76
CA GLY A 8 -5.56 1.09 -10.82
C GLY A 8 -7.05 1.38 -11.04
N THR A 9 -7.81 1.70 -10.00
CA THR A 9 -9.21 2.14 -10.08
C THR A 9 -9.36 3.51 -10.74
N SER A 10 -8.38 4.41 -10.54
CA SER A 10 -8.35 5.75 -11.12
C SER A 10 -7.97 5.78 -12.60
N VAL A 11 -7.53 4.64 -13.16
CA VAL A 11 -7.19 4.46 -14.58
C VAL A 11 -7.87 3.24 -15.22
N ALA A 12 -8.97 2.73 -14.63
CA ALA A 12 -9.57 1.45 -14.93
C ALA A 12 -10.20 1.34 -16.33
N ASN A 13 -10.74 2.43 -16.86
CA ASN A 13 -11.55 2.49 -18.07
C ASN A 13 -11.49 3.89 -18.72
N PHE A 14 -12.30 4.09 -19.77
CA PHE A 14 -12.38 5.35 -20.51
C PHE A 14 -12.65 6.56 -19.62
N GLU A 15 -13.68 6.48 -18.77
CA GLU A 15 -14.08 7.60 -17.90
C GLU A 15 -13.01 7.90 -16.85
N ALA A 16 -12.39 6.87 -16.28
CA ALA A 16 -11.35 7.02 -15.27
C ALA A 16 -10.09 7.68 -15.86
N ILE A 17 -9.63 7.23 -17.04
CA ILE A 17 -8.48 7.82 -17.70
C ILE A 17 -8.78 9.25 -18.14
N THR A 18 -9.98 9.53 -18.69
CA THR A 18 -10.38 10.88 -19.06
C THR A 18 -10.36 11.82 -17.86
N ARG A 19 -10.84 11.39 -16.69
CA ARG A 19 -10.74 12.17 -15.45
C ARG A 19 -9.30 12.35 -15.01
N ALA A 20 -8.48 11.30 -15.02
CA ALA A 20 -7.08 11.40 -14.64
C ALA A 20 -6.34 12.44 -15.50
N VAL A 21 -6.53 12.41 -16.81
CA VAL A 21 -5.94 13.38 -17.74
C VAL A 21 -6.46 14.79 -17.48
N PHE A 22 -7.76 14.96 -17.18
CA PHE A 22 -8.34 16.25 -16.79
C PHE A 22 -7.72 16.78 -15.49
N ILE A 23 -7.52 15.93 -14.48
CA ILE A 23 -6.88 16.28 -13.21
C ILE A 23 -5.43 16.73 -13.44
N VAL A 24 -4.66 16.01 -14.27
CA VAL A 24 -3.29 16.40 -14.63
C VAL A 24 -3.29 17.74 -15.35
N GLY A 25 -4.22 17.94 -16.30
CA GLY A 25 -4.38 19.23 -17.03
C GLY A 25 -4.59 20.43 -16.11
N GLY A 26 -5.24 20.24 -14.95
CA GLY A 26 -5.41 21.27 -13.92
C GLY A 26 -4.18 21.52 -13.02
N ARG A 27 -3.04 20.87 -13.28
CA ARG A 27 -1.81 20.96 -12.47
C ARG A 27 -0.54 21.26 -13.26
N LEU A 28 -0.66 21.62 -14.54
CA LEU A 28 0.49 21.80 -15.43
C LEU A 28 1.46 22.91 -14.96
N ASP A 29 0.93 23.95 -14.31
CA ASP A 29 1.71 25.01 -13.68
C ASP A 29 2.66 24.51 -12.57
N GLN A 30 2.35 23.35 -11.95
CA GLN A 30 3.13 22.71 -10.89
C GLN A 30 4.12 21.67 -11.42
N LYS A 31 4.25 21.54 -12.74
CA LYS A 31 5.14 20.58 -13.42
C LYS A 31 4.95 19.13 -12.89
N PRO A 32 3.84 18.46 -13.23
CA PRO A 32 3.51 17.15 -12.68
C PRO A 32 4.36 16.02 -13.27
N VAL A 33 4.92 15.19 -12.40
CA VAL A 33 5.44 13.85 -12.70
C VAL A 33 4.34 12.84 -12.40
N VAL A 34 3.78 12.23 -13.44
CA VAL A 34 2.64 11.33 -13.34
C VAL A 34 3.13 9.89 -13.19
N VAL A 35 2.73 9.22 -12.11
CA VAL A 35 3.03 7.81 -11.83
C VAL A 35 1.74 7.00 -11.91
N VAL A 36 1.70 5.96 -12.74
CA VAL A 36 0.48 5.18 -12.93
C VAL A 36 0.66 3.72 -12.58
N SER A 37 -0.39 3.13 -11.99
CA SER A 37 -0.51 1.70 -11.80
C SER A 37 -1.06 1.03 -13.07
N ALA A 38 -1.01 -0.30 -13.13
CA ALA A 38 -1.77 -1.07 -14.11
C ALA A 38 -3.27 -0.73 -14.05
N LEU A 39 -3.99 -0.91 -15.15
CA LEU A 39 -5.46 -0.82 -15.14
C LEU A 39 -6.04 -1.80 -14.12
N SER A 40 -7.15 -1.42 -13.48
CA SER A 40 -7.81 -2.26 -12.45
C SER A 40 -7.93 -3.72 -12.91
N LYS A 41 -7.56 -4.68 -12.06
CA LYS A 41 -7.56 -6.14 -12.31
C LYS A 41 -6.59 -6.64 -13.40
N VAL A 42 -5.78 -5.79 -14.02
CA VAL A 42 -4.80 -6.25 -15.03
C VAL A 42 -3.64 -6.98 -14.35
N THR A 43 -3.21 -6.54 -13.19
CA THR A 43 -2.17 -7.25 -12.42
C THR A 43 -2.65 -8.67 -12.05
N ASP A 44 -3.92 -8.83 -11.62
CA ASP A 44 -4.50 -10.16 -11.33
C ASP A 44 -4.55 -11.04 -12.61
N LEU A 45 -4.90 -10.44 -13.75
CA LEU A 45 -4.90 -11.14 -15.05
C LEU A 45 -3.49 -11.63 -15.41
N LEU A 46 -2.45 -10.80 -15.19
CA LEU A 46 -1.05 -11.16 -15.44
C LEU A 46 -0.55 -12.27 -14.49
N TYR A 47 -1.00 -12.27 -13.23
CA TYR A 47 -0.75 -13.39 -12.32
C TYR A 47 -1.39 -14.69 -12.85
N ARG A 48 -2.65 -14.66 -13.31
CA ARG A 48 -3.31 -15.83 -13.92
C ARG A 48 -2.58 -16.31 -15.16
N ILE A 49 -2.13 -15.39 -16.03
CA ILE A 49 -1.31 -15.75 -17.21
C ILE A 49 -0.02 -16.48 -16.77
N SER A 50 0.66 -15.95 -15.74
CA SER A 50 1.91 -16.55 -15.24
C SER A 50 1.68 -17.95 -14.65
N ASP A 51 0.60 -18.13 -13.90
CA ASP A 51 0.26 -19.41 -13.27
C ASP A 51 -0.21 -20.46 -14.29
N ALA A 52 -1.03 -20.05 -15.28
CA ALA A 52 -1.44 -20.92 -16.40
C ALA A 52 -0.23 -21.37 -17.25
N ALA A 53 0.71 -20.45 -17.50
CA ALA A 53 1.96 -20.77 -18.22
C ALA A 53 2.83 -21.75 -17.43
N ALA A 54 2.98 -21.57 -16.11
CA ALA A 54 3.72 -22.51 -15.26
C ALA A 54 3.11 -23.92 -15.26
N CYS A 55 1.77 -24.02 -15.39
CA CYS A 55 1.06 -25.29 -15.51
C CYS A 55 1.16 -25.91 -16.93
N GLY A 56 1.66 -25.18 -17.94
CA GLY A 56 1.73 -25.61 -19.33
C GLY A 56 0.37 -25.61 -20.04
N ASN A 57 -0.60 -24.82 -19.56
CA ASN A 57 -1.95 -24.70 -20.13
C ASN A 57 -1.95 -23.65 -21.25
N SER A 58 -1.57 -24.08 -22.46
CA SER A 58 -1.42 -23.19 -23.64
C SER A 58 -2.74 -22.56 -24.08
N GLU A 59 -3.87 -23.28 -24.00
CA GLU A 59 -5.18 -22.77 -24.40
C GLU A 59 -5.63 -21.63 -23.50
N GLU A 60 -5.56 -21.80 -22.16
CA GLU A 60 -5.89 -20.76 -21.21
C GLU A 60 -4.95 -19.54 -21.36
N VAL A 61 -3.66 -19.77 -21.60
CA VAL A 61 -2.68 -18.70 -21.85
C VAL A 61 -3.09 -17.86 -23.07
N GLU A 62 -3.49 -18.48 -24.19
CA GLU A 62 -3.92 -17.77 -25.40
C GLU A 62 -5.18 -16.94 -25.16
N ASP A 63 -6.15 -17.49 -24.43
CA ASP A 63 -7.39 -16.78 -24.06
C ASP A 63 -7.10 -15.56 -23.19
N LEU A 64 -6.30 -15.73 -22.11
CA LEU A 64 -5.94 -14.65 -21.21
C LEU A 64 -5.09 -13.56 -21.89
N MET A 65 -4.16 -13.94 -22.78
CA MET A 65 -3.37 -13.00 -23.58
C MET A 65 -4.25 -12.22 -24.57
N THR A 66 -5.25 -12.86 -25.13
CA THR A 66 -6.24 -12.23 -26.02
C THR A 66 -7.11 -11.25 -25.23
N GLU A 67 -7.54 -11.60 -24.02
CA GLU A 67 -8.25 -10.71 -23.09
C GLU A 67 -7.40 -9.47 -22.79
N LEU A 68 -6.14 -9.66 -22.40
CA LEU A 68 -5.21 -8.56 -22.07
C LEU A 68 -5.05 -7.60 -23.24
N ARG A 69 -4.76 -8.12 -24.44
CA ARG A 69 -4.56 -7.34 -25.67
C ARG A 69 -5.83 -6.59 -26.06
N SER A 70 -6.94 -7.31 -26.16
CA SER A 70 -8.22 -6.74 -26.60
C SER A 70 -8.68 -5.63 -25.68
N ARG A 71 -8.52 -5.80 -24.38
CA ARG A 71 -8.87 -4.78 -23.39
C ARG A 71 -8.13 -3.46 -23.62
N HIS A 72 -6.82 -3.50 -23.86
CA HIS A 72 -6.02 -2.30 -24.07
C HIS A 72 -6.23 -1.69 -25.46
N VAL A 73 -6.34 -2.51 -26.50
CA VAL A 73 -6.60 -2.04 -27.88
C VAL A 73 -7.98 -1.38 -27.99
N ASN A 74 -9.01 -1.98 -27.39
CA ASN A 74 -10.36 -1.39 -27.36
C ASN A 74 -10.37 -0.05 -26.63
N LEU A 75 -9.71 0.01 -25.47
CA LEU A 75 -9.59 1.22 -24.67
C LEU A 75 -8.86 2.35 -25.43
N VAL A 76 -7.75 2.03 -26.12
CA VAL A 76 -7.05 2.96 -27.02
C VAL A 76 -7.98 3.45 -28.15
N SER A 77 -8.72 2.52 -28.75
CA SER A 77 -9.62 2.84 -29.87
C SER A 77 -10.74 3.78 -29.47
N GLU A 78 -11.24 3.64 -28.26
CA GLU A 78 -12.28 4.51 -27.70
C GLU A 78 -11.71 5.88 -27.29
N LEU A 79 -10.60 5.92 -26.53
CA LEU A 79 -9.98 7.14 -26.02
C LEU A 79 -9.42 8.04 -27.14
N LEU A 80 -8.89 7.43 -28.20
CA LEU A 80 -8.23 8.14 -29.31
C LEU A 80 -9.07 8.15 -30.60
N ALA A 81 -10.40 7.93 -30.51
CA ALA A 81 -11.31 7.91 -31.66
C ALA A 81 -11.21 9.18 -32.55
N GLN A 82 -10.92 10.33 -31.95
CA GLN A 82 -10.80 11.63 -32.64
C GLN A 82 -9.35 11.96 -33.10
N SER A 83 -8.39 11.07 -32.86
CA SER A 83 -6.97 11.27 -33.18
C SER A 83 -6.39 10.06 -33.91
N PRO A 84 -6.75 9.80 -35.18
CA PRO A 84 -6.43 8.56 -35.88
C PRO A 84 -4.93 8.21 -35.90
N MET A 85 -4.06 9.18 -36.18
CA MET A 85 -2.60 8.93 -36.20
C MET A 85 -2.06 8.46 -34.85
N LEU A 86 -2.42 9.15 -33.77
CA LEU A 86 -2.01 8.77 -32.41
C LEU A 86 -2.63 7.44 -31.98
N LYS A 87 -3.85 7.15 -32.45
CA LYS A 87 -4.52 5.84 -32.23
C LYS A 87 -3.72 4.72 -32.85
N ASP A 88 -3.33 4.83 -34.12
CA ASP A 88 -2.60 3.77 -34.83
C ASP A 88 -1.23 3.54 -34.20
N ASP A 89 -0.52 4.61 -33.79
CA ASP A 89 0.74 4.51 -33.07
C ASP A 89 0.58 3.86 -31.69
N ALA A 90 -0.46 4.24 -30.95
CA ALA A 90 -0.77 3.65 -29.64
C ALA A 90 -1.12 2.17 -29.73
N VAL A 91 -1.96 1.78 -30.70
CA VAL A 91 -2.31 0.37 -30.97
C VAL A 91 -1.08 -0.42 -31.34
N ARG A 92 -0.22 0.10 -32.22
CA ARG A 92 1.04 -0.54 -32.58
C ARG A 92 1.90 -0.78 -31.33
N ARG A 93 2.08 0.25 -30.48
CA ARG A 93 2.90 0.14 -29.28
C ARG A 93 2.34 -0.85 -28.27
N VAL A 94 1.03 -0.88 -28.04
CA VAL A 94 0.35 -1.88 -27.21
C VAL A 94 0.60 -3.29 -27.74
N ASN A 95 0.48 -3.49 -29.07
CA ASN A 95 0.73 -4.79 -29.67
C ASN A 95 2.18 -5.24 -29.53
N GLU A 96 3.17 -4.34 -29.72
CA GLU A 96 4.60 -4.66 -29.50
C GLU A 96 4.88 -5.13 -28.07
N ILE A 97 4.25 -4.51 -27.07
CA ILE A 97 4.38 -4.93 -25.66
C ILE A 97 3.75 -6.32 -25.47
N CYS A 98 2.53 -6.51 -25.98
CA CYS A 98 1.82 -7.80 -25.87
C CYS A 98 2.54 -8.93 -26.62
N ASP A 99 3.16 -8.65 -27.77
CA ASP A 99 3.91 -9.65 -28.57
C ASP A 99 5.14 -10.13 -27.82
N LYS A 100 5.94 -9.21 -27.24
CA LYS A 100 7.09 -9.54 -26.40
C LYS A 100 6.68 -10.36 -25.16
N LEU A 101 5.57 -9.97 -24.53
CA LEU A 101 5.02 -10.73 -23.40
C LEU A 101 4.60 -12.13 -23.84
N ALA A 102 3.91 -12.27 -24.98
CA ALA A 102 3.48 -13.56 -25.50
C ALA A 102 4.64 -14.50 -25.84
N GLU A 103 5.78 -13.98 -26.32
CA GLU A 103 7.00 -14.76 -26.54
C GLU A 103 7.53 -15.37 -25.23
N LEU A 104 7.64 -14.53 -24.17
CA LEU A 104 8.09 -14.99 -22.86
C LEU A 104 7.12 -16.03 -22.27
N VAL A 105 5.82 -15.74 -22.29
CA VAL A 105 4.79 -16.61 -21.71
C VAL A 105 4.76 -17.96 -22.42
N ARG A 106 4.89 -18.01 -23.76
CA ARG A 106 5.01 -19.26 -24.53
C ARG A 106 6.26 -20.06 -24.14
N ALA A 107 7.39 -19.38 -23.91
CA ALA A 107 8.62 -20.05 -23.44
C ALA A 107 8.42 -20.68 -22.06
N VAL A 108 7.83 -19.94 -21.11
CA VAL A 108 7.49 -20.45 -19.77
C VAL A 108 6.53 -21.63 -19.87
N CYS A 109 5.50 -21.54 -20.72
CA CYS A 109 4.52 -22.60 -20.93
C CYS A 109 5.17 -23.89 -21.47
N ALA A 110 6.13 -23.77 -22.40
CA ALA A 110 6.85 -24.90 -22.98
C ALA A 110 7.74 -25.62 -21.96
N VAL A 111 8.45 -24.87 -21.10
CA VAL A 111 9.35 -25.45 -20.08
C VAL A 111 8.62 -25.81 -18.79
N ARG A 112 7.41 -25.27 -18.56
CA ARG A 112 6.60 -25.46 -17.33
C ARG A 112 7.35 -25.06 -16.06
N GLU A 113 8.20 -24.05 -16.15
CA GLU A 113 8.97 -23.51 -15.04
C GLU A 113 8.86 -22.00 -15.04
N LEU A 114 8.40 -21.43 -13.92
CA LEU A 114 8.26 -19.99 -13.72
C LEU A 114 9.23 -19.54 -12.63
N SER A 115 10.34 -18.94 -13.01
CA SER A 115 11.24 -18.27 -12.09
C SER A 115 10.66 -16.94 -11.61
N ASP A 116 11.08 -16.48 -10.42
CA ASP A 116 10.70 -15.15 -9.90
C ASP A 116 11.06 -14.01 -10.87
N ARG A 117 12.18 -14.14 -11.59
CA ARG A 117 12.58 -13.22 -12.65
C ARG A 117 11.56 -13.15 -13.78
N ASN A 118 11.15 -14.27 -14.32
CA ASN A 118 10.15 -14.33 -15.39
C ASN A 118 8.79 -13.81 -14.88
N LYS A 119 8.41 -14.16 -13.67
CA LYS A 119 7.19 -13.67 -13.02
C LYS A 119 7.20 -12.15 -12.88
N ALA A 120 8.30 -11.54 -12.43
CA ALA A 120 8.46 -10.09 -12.35
C ALA A 120 8.29 -9.41 -13.72
N ILE A 121 8.90 -9.98 -14.77
CA ILE A 121 8.74 -9.47 -16.16
C ILE A 121 7.28 -9.56 -16.61
N ILE A 122 6.59 -10.67 -16.37
CA ILE A 122 5.19 -10.83 -16.78
C ILE A 122 4.29 -9.78 -16.10
N ILE A 123 4.34 -9.71 -14.77
CA ILE A 123 3.41 -8.85 -14.01
C ILE A 123 3.62 -7.35 -14.21
N SER A 124 4.82 -6.93 -14.55
CA SER A 124 5.15 -5.51 -14.80
C SER A 124 4.60 -4.96 -16.12
N ASN A 125 4.14 -5.82 -17.03
CA ASN A 125 3.56 -5.36 -18.30
C ASN A 125 2.25 -4.58 -18.11
N GLY A 126 1.58 -4.72 -16.95
CA GLY A 126 0.39 -3.94 -16.63
C GLY A 126 0.66 -2.44 -16.59
N GLU A 127 1.71 -2.04 -15.91
CA GLU A 127 2.13 -0.64 -15.78
C GLU A 127 2.75 -0.11 -17.08
N LEU A 128 3.47 -0.94 -17.81
CA LEU A 128 3.99 -0.56 -19.13
C LEU A 128 2.85 -0.25 -20.11
N LEU A 129 1.82 -1.10 -20.14
CA LEU A 129 0.65 -0.91 -20.99
C LEU A 129 -0.15 0.33 -20.59
N SER A 130 -0.48 0.48 -19.30
CA SER A 130 -1.29 1.60 -18.81
C SER A 130 -0.60 2.95 -19.03
N SER A 131 0.68 3.07 -18.69
CA SER A 131 1.45 4.30 -18.88
C SER A 131 1.59 4.68 -20.34
N THR A 132 1.78 3.69 -21.22
CA THR A 132 1.80 3.89 -22.68
C THR A 132 0.48 4.48 -23.17
N VAL A 133 -0.65 3.84 -22.86
CA VAL A 133 -1.98 4.31 -23.26
C VAL A 133 -2.24 5.73 -22.77
N ILE A 134 -1.98 6.01 -21.49
CA ILE A 134 -2.25 7.32 -20.88
C ILE A 134 -1.36 8.40 -21.49
N CYS A 135 -0.08 8.11 -21.80
CA CYS A 135 0.80 9.04 -22.49
C CYS A 135 0.22 9.49 -23.84
N PHE A 136 -0.24 8.56 -24.67
CA PHE A 136 -0.88 8.91 -25.94
C PHE A 136 -2.17 9.72 -25.76
N VAL A 137 -2.97 9.39 -24.74
CA VAL A 137 -4.20 10.15 -24.43
C VAL A 137 -3.89 11.58 -24.00
N MET A 138 -2.88 11.78 -23.13
CA MET A 138 -2.45 13.11 -22.70
C MET A 138 -2.01 13.95 -23.90
N ASN A 139 -1.19 13.40 -24.79
CA ASN A 139 -0.76 14.08 -26.02
C ASN A 139 -1.94 14.39 -26.95
N ALA A 140 -2.91 13.48 -27.10
CA ALA A 140 -4.12 13.71 -27.90
C ALA A 140 -5.02 14.81 -27.32
N LYS A 141 -4.95 15.08 -26.01
CA LYS A 141 -5.64 16.18 -25.33
C LYS A 141 -4.83 17.47 -25.29
N GLY A 142 -3.69 17.54 -25.99
CA GLY A 142 -2.86 18.72 -26.11
C GLY A 142 -1.90 18.95 -24.93
N ILE A 143 -1.77 17.99 -24.03
CA ILE A 143 -0.78 18.01 -22.95
C ILE A 143 0.49 17.33 -23.48
N ARG A 144 1.50 18.12 -23.86
CA ARG A 144 2.78 17.57 -24.36
C ARG A 144 3.45 16.74 -23.27
N THR A 145 3.49 15.45 -23.46
CA THR A 145 3.91 14.48 -22.43
C THR A 145 4.96 13.53 -22.95
N ASN A 146 6.10 13.43 -22.26
CA ASN A 146 7.08 12.38 -22.47
C ASN A 146 6.86 11.19 -21.51
N TRP A 147 7.14 10.01 -22.05
CA TRP A 147 7.12 8.76 -21.32
C TRP A 147 8.53 8.37 -20.87
N ILE A 148 8.70 8.07 -19.58
CA ILE A 148 9.97 7.61 -18.99
C ILE A 148 9.81 6.15 -18.62
N ASP A 149 10.79 5.33 -18.98
CA ASP A 149 10.85 3.94 -18.50
C ASP A 149 11.37 3.92 -17.05
N ALA A 150 10.52 3.49 -16.13
CA ALA A 150 10.88 3.43 -14.72
C ALA A 150 12.10 2.54 -14.45
N ARG A 151 12.34 1.52 -15.27
CA ARG A 151 13.48 0.60 -15.16
C ARG A 151 14.83 1.28 -15.35
N GLU A 152 14.89 2.44 -16.02
CA GLU A 152 16.12 3.20 -16.20
C GLU A 152 16.52 4.03 -14.98
N MET A 153 15.57 4.30 -14.08
CA MET A 153 15.77 5.21 -12.95
C MET A 153 15.41 4.61 -11.59
N MET A 154 14.54 3.61 -11.54
CA MET A 154 14.10 2.96 -10.31
C MET A 154 14.93 1.70 -10.06
N ILE A 155 16.15 1.90 -9.52
CA ILE A 155 17.09 0.81 -9.29
C ILE A 155 16.82 0.13 -7.94
N THR A 156 16.88 -1.19 -7.93
CA THR A 156 16.58 -2.03 -6.77
C THR A 156 17.62 -3.12 -6.56
N SER A 157 17.50 -3.85 -5.45
CA SER A 157 18.17 -5.15 -5.28
C SER A 157 17.67 -6.16 -6.32
N ASN A 158 18.37 -7.29 -6.46
CA ASN A 158 18.02 -8.39 -7.36
C ASN A 158 16.92 -9.33 -6.80
N SER A 159 16.19 -8.92 -5.79
CA SER A 159 14.99 -9.63 -5.29
C SER A 159 13.82 -9.38 -6.22
N TYR A 160 13.69 -10.12 -7.31
CA TYR A 160 12.81 -9.85 -8.45
C TYR A 160 11.37 -9.44 -8.08
N LEU A 161 10.72 -10.14 -7.12
CA LEU A 161 9.32 -9.90 -6.73
C LEU A 161 9.16 -8.91 -5.56
N LYS A 162 10.26 -8.54 -4.91
CA LYS A 162 10.31 -7.58 -3.79
C LYS A 162 11.64 -6.83 -3.83
N GLY A 163 11.90 -6.13 -4.93
CA GLY A 163 13.11 -5.34 -5.11
C GLY A 163 13.20 -4.24 -4.05
N GLU A 164 14.24 -4.26 -3.25
CA GLU A 164 14.53 -3.20 -2.29
C GLU A 164 15.17 -2.02 -3.03
N PRO A 165 14.61 -0.79 -2.95
CA PRO A 165 15.14 0.36 -3.67
C PRO A 165 16.57 0.71 -3.25
N ASP A 166 17.43 0.92 -4.23
CA ASP A 166 18.75 1.55 -4.02
C ASP A 166 18.57 3.07 -4.04
N GLU A 167 18.38 3.64 -2.85
CA GLU A 167 18.14 5.09 -2.71
C GLU A 167 19.26 5.92 -3.35
N LYS A 168 20.51 5.46 -3.30
CA LYS A 168 21.66 6.18 -3.86
C LYS A 168 21.57 6.29 -5.39
N GLU A 169 21.29 5.16 -6.04
CA GLU A 169 21.12 5.12 -7.50
C GLU A 169 19.86 5.90 -7.92
N ILE A 170 18.77 5.78 -7.19
CA ILE A 170 17.53 6.51 -7.45
C ILE A 170 17.75 8.02 -7.35
N LEU A 171 18.40 8.50 -6.28
CA LEU A 171 18.72 9.93 -6.11
C LEU A 171 19.66 10.46 -7.19
N ALA A 172 20.51 9.62 -7.78
CA ALA A 172 21.38 10.01 -8.86
C ALA A 172 20.67 10.04 -10.23
N ARG A 173 19.79 9.07 -10.52
CA ARG A 173 19.20 8.87 -11.86
C ARG A 173 17.88 9.61 -12.05
N VAL A 174 16.98 9.59 -11.07
CA VAL A 174 15.62 10.17 -11.22
C VAL A 174 15.66 11.66 -11.60
N PRO A 175 16.43 12.53 -10.90
CA PRO A 175 16.47 13.96 -11.27
C PRO A 175 16.93 14.19 -12.70
N VAL A 176 17.93 13.45 -13.16
CA VAL A 176 18.48 13.58 -14.52
C VAL A 176 17.44 13.15 -15.55
N LYS A 177 16.86 11.94 -15.38
CA LYS A 177 15.85 11.41 -16.32
C LYS A 177 14.59 12.28 -16.37
N VAL A 178 14.13 12.78 -15.23
CA VAL A 178 12.98 13.67 -15.18
C VAL A 178 13.28 15.00 -15.85
N ALA A 179 14.47 15.60 -15.63
CA ALA A 179 14.86 16.85 -16.26
C ALA A 179 14.97 16.71 -17.78
N GLU A 180 15.63 15.67 -18.28
CA GLU A 180 15.73 15.37 -19.71
C GLU A 180 14.35 15.20 -20.35
N ALA A 181 13.45 14.45 -19.70
CA ALA A 181 12.11 14.21 -20.23
C ALA A 181 11.21 15.46 -20.21
N TYR A 182 11.50 16.42 -19.33
CA TYR A 182 10.74 17.68 -19.24
C TYR A 182 11.11 18.72 -20.32
N GLU A 183 12.18 18.51 -21.09
CA GLU A 183 12.58 19.48 -22.11
C GLU A 183 11.47 19.72 -23.15
N GLY A 184 10.87 20.92 -23.12
CA GLY A 184 9.78 21.31 -24.01
C GLY A 184 8.43 20.65 -23.74
N MET A 185 8.25 19.97 -22.61
CA MET A 185 7.03 19.23 -22.23
C MET A 185 6.26 19.93 -21.12
N ASP A 186 4.97 19.60 -21.02
CA ASP A 186 4.05 20.11 -20.00
C ASP A 186 3.94 19.14 -18.81
N ALA A 187 4.18 17.84 -19.07
CA ALA A 187 4.15 16.76 -18.08
C ALA A 187 5.11 15.64 -18.48
N VAL A 188 5.47 14.80 -17.53
CA VAL A 188 6.11 13.50 -17.77
C VAL A 188 5.31 12.39 -17.12
N ILE A 189 5.30 11.20 -17.73
CA ILE A 189 4.62 10.02 -17.20
C ILE A 189 5.56 8.83 -17.09
N THR A 190 5.42 8.06 -16.02
CA THR A 190 6.19 6.85 -15.78
C THR A 190 5.34 5.78 -15.08
N GLN A 191 5.87 4.57 -15.00
CA GLN A 191 5.26 3.45 -14.31
C GLN A 191 5.52 3.51 -12.82
N GLY A 192 4.51 3.18 -12.01
CA GLY A 192 4.74 2.75 -10.64
C GLY A 192 5.12 1.28 -10.56
N PHE A 193 5.39 0.76 -9.37
CA PHE A 193 5.57 -0.66 -9.06
C PHE A 193 6.82 -1.33 -9.64
N ILE A 194 7.30 -0.92 -10.82
CA ILE A 194 8.39 -1.58 -11.54
C ILE A 194 9.72 -0.86 -11.36
N GLY A 195 10.82 -1.63 -11.44
CA GLY A 195 12.18 -1.15 -11.45
C GLY A 195 13.12 -2.15 -12.16
N SER A 196 14.41 -1.96 -11.98
CA SER A 196 15.43 -2.93 -12.40
C SER A 196 16.53 -3.01 -11.37
N ASP A 197 17.31 -4.08 -11.39
CA ASP A 197 18.56 -4.13 -10.67
C ASP A 197 19.67 -3.37 -11.43
N ILE A 198 20.85 -3.30 -10.85
CA ILE A 198 21.99 -2.60 -11.47
C ILE A 198 22.48 -3.25 -12.77
N ALA A 199 22.18 -4.53 -13.00
CA ALA A 199 22.47 -5.24 -14.24
C ALA A 199 21.39 -5.01 -15.33
N GLY A 200 20.32 -4.28 -15.02
CA GLY A 200 19.20 -4.03 -15.92
C GLY A 200 18.14 -5.13 -15.91
N GLU A 201 18.23 -6.09 -14.99
CA GLU A 201 17.23 -7.13 -14.83
C GLU A 201 15.97 -6.58 -14.15
N GLN A 202 14.80 -6.85 -14.72
CA GLN A 202 13.56 -6.28 -14.28
C GLN A 202 13.10 -6.81 -12.92
N THR A 203 12.67 -5.90 -12.05
CA THR A 203 12.18 -6.18 -10.71
C THR A 203 10.84 -5.49 -10.46
N VAL A 204 10.17 -5.86 -9.39
CA VAL A 204 8.98 -5.17 -8.89
C VAL A 204 9.11 -4.89 -7.39
N LEU A 205 8.53 -3.77 -6.94
CA LEU A 205 8.63 -3.28 -5.55
C LEU A 205 7.69 -4.01 -4.56
N GLY A 206 6.86 -4.93 -5.04
CA GLY A 206 5.91 -5.64 -4.21
C GLY A 206 4.67 -4.80 -3.85
N ARG A 207 4.02 -5.13 -2.73
CA ARG A 207 2.73 -4.54 -2.34
C ARG A 207 2.85 -3.03 -2.10
N GLY A 208 1.90 -2.24 -2.64
CA GLY A 208 1.94 -0.78 -2.56
C GLY A 208 3.02 -0.14 -3.46
N GLY A 209 3.65 -0.93 -4.34
CA GLY A 209 4.82 -0.50 -5.12
C GLY A 209 4.62 0.77 -5.94
N SER A 210 3.40 1.06 -6.43
CA SER A 210 3.17 2.31 -7.17
C SER A 210 3.17 3.55 -6.26
N ASP A 211 2.65 3.43 -5.03
CA ASP A 211 2.73 4.51 -4.03
C ASP A 211 4.17 4.71 -3.58
N TYR A 212 4.91 3.60 -3.44
CA TYR A 212 6.33 3.61 -3.11
C TYR A 212 7.15 4.29 -4.22
N SER A 213 6.91 3.95 -5.49
CA SER A 213 7.55 4.63 -6.63
C SER A 213 7.29 6.14 -6.61
N ALA A 214 6.06 6.56 -6.34
CA ALA A 214 5.72 7.98 -6.26
C ALA A 214 6.47 8.69 -5.12
N SER A 215 6.60 8.06 -3.96
CA SER A 215 7.36 8.61 -2.83
C SER A 215 8.86 8.68 -3.09
N LEU A 216 9.43 7.66 -3.73
CA LEU A 216 10.85 7.63 -4.12
C LEU A 216 11.17 8.69 -5.17
N ILE A 217 10.32 8.84 -6.19
CA ILE A 217 10.45 9.91 -7.20
C ILE A 217 10.31 11.27 -6.51
N GLY A 218 9.30 11.45 -5.64
CA GLY A 218 9.10 12.68 -4.88
C GLY A 218 10.32 13.07 -4.05
N MET A 219 10.90 12.09 -3.35
CA MET A 219 12.13 12.27 -2.58
C MET A 219 13.31 12.69 -3.48
N ALA A 220 13.46 12.04 -4.64
CA ALA A 220 14.60 12.26 -5.51
C ALA A 220 14.57 13.63 -6.23
N ILE A 221 13.38 14.16 -6.57
CA ILE A 221 13.24 15.47 -7.21
C ILE A 221 12.96 16.60 -6.23
N ASP A 222 13.02 16.36 -4.91
CA ASP A 222 12.60 17.30 -3.86
C ASP A 222 11.21 17.91 -4.19
N ALA A 223 10.22 17.06 -4.42
CA ALA A 223 8.88 17.46 -4.81
C ALA A 223 8.22 18.36 -3.74
N GLU A 224 7.44 19.35 -4.16
CA GLU A 224 6.67 20.20 -3.25
C GLU A 224 5.57 19.44 -2.52
N LYS A 225 5.00 18.42 -3.17
CA LYS A 225 4.00 17.51 -2.64
C LYS A 225 3.85 16.26 -3.50
N ILE A 226 3.23 15.24 -2.92
CA ILE A 226 2.81 14.01 -3.61
C ILE A 226 1.29 13.91 -3.51
N GLU A 227 0.59 13.79 -4.63
CA GLU A 227 -0.85 13.58 -4.71
C GLU A 227 -1.13 12.10 -5.06
N ILE A 228 -1.77 11.35 -4.14
CA ILE A 228 -2.20 9.97 -4.33
C ILE A 228 -3.68 9.98 -4.68
N TRP A 229 -3.98 9.79 -5.98
CA TRP A 229 -5.33 9.74 -6.50
C TRP A 229 -5.87 8.31 -6.46
N THR A 230 -6.97 8.12 -5.73
CA THR A 230 -7.62 6.83 -5.45
C THR A 230 -9.14 6.96 -5.61
N ASP A 231 -9.91 5.96 -5.16
CA ASP A 231 -11.38 5.90 -5.22
C ASP A 231 -12.08 6.27 -3.90
N VAL A 232 -11.32 6.76 -2.91
CA VAL A 232 -11.86 7.21 -1.62
C VAL A 232 -11.60 8.70 -1.39
N ASP A 233 -12.54 9.39 -0.70
CA ASP A 233 -12.45 10.84 -0.44
C ASP A 233 -11.39 11.23 0.60
N GLY A 234 -10.55 10.32 1.03
CA GLY A 234 -9.53 10.52 2.06
C GLY A 234 -9.62 9.49 3.19
N VAL A 235 -8.88 9.74 4.25
CA VAL A 235 -8.85 8.89 5.45
C VAL A 235 -10.04 9.22 6.34
N ARG A 236 -10.64 8.19 6.96
CA ARG A 236 -11.80 8.34 7.85
C ARG A 236 -11.45 7.98 9.30
N SER A 237 -12.28 8.47 10.23
CA SER A 237 -12.15 8.20 11.67
C SER A 237 -12.39 6.74 12.06
N ALA A 238 -13.03 5.94 11.20
CA ALA A 238 -13.18 4.49 11.31
C ALA A 238 -13.53 3.90 9.93
N ASP A 239 -13.57 2.57 9.83
CA ASP A 239 -14.03 1.88 8.62
C ASP A 239 -15.54 2.10 8.42
N PRO A 240 -15.98 2.71 7.31
CA PRO A 240 -17.40 3.01 7.05
C PRO A 240 -18.27 1.75 6.90
N ARG A 241 -17.67 0.58 6.70
CA ARG A 241 -18.39 -0.70 6.68
C ARG A 241 -18.81 -1.17 8.08
N LYS A 242 -18.16 -0.66 9.12
CA LYS A 242 -18.44 -1.00 10.54
C LYS A 242 -19.15 0.16 11.25
N VAL A 243 -18.87 1.40 10.88
CA VAL A 243 -19.43 2.61 11.50
C VAL A 243 -20.03 3.52 10.44
N GLU A 244 -21.31 3.85 10.55
CA GLU A 244 -22.00 4.69 9.55
C GLU A 244 -21.57 6.16 9.58
N ASN A 245 -21.42 6.74 10.80
CA ASN A 245 -21.18 8.17 11.02
C ASN A 245 -19.68 8.53 11.06
N THR A 246 -18.85 7.91 10.21
CA THR A 246 -17.43 8.23 10.17
C THR A 246 -17.16 9.64 9.67
N LYS A 247 -16.16 10.31 10.27
CA LYS A 247 -15.72 11.66 9.87
C LYS A 247 -14.51 11.58 8.95
N TYR A 248 -14.46 12.48 7.96
CA TYR A 248 -13.24 12.67 7.17
C TYR A 248 -12.17 13.38 8.00
N LEU A 249 -10.93 12.92 7.86
CA LEU A 249 -9.77 13.52 8.49
C LEU A 249 -9.09 14.46 7.49
N GLU A 250 -9.19 15.78 7.69
CA GLU A 250 -8.58 16.75 6.79
C GLU A 250 -7.05 16.67 6.85
N LYS A 251 -6.49 16.43 8.05
CA LYS A 251 -5.05 16.38 8.30
C LYS A 251 -4.71 15.30 9.32
N ILE A 252 -3.67 14.54 9.03
CA ILE A 252 -3.06 13.55 9.94
C ILE A 252 -1.54 13.66 9.86
N SER A 253 -0.84 13.19 10.88
CA SER A 253 0.63 13.11 10.85
C SER A 253 1.10 11.87 10.09
N PHE A 254 2.38 11.84 9.72
CA PHE A 254 2.99 10.66 9.11
C PHE A 254 2.93 9.44 10.05
N GLU A 255 3.15 9.68 11.35
CA GLU A 255 3.09 8.64 12.38
C GLU A 255 1.67 8.08 12.51
N GLU A 256 0.65 8.95 12.55
CA GLU A 256 -0.75 8.54 12.58
C GLU A 256 -1.13 7.75 11.32
N ALA A 257 -0.70 8.20 10.14
CA ALA A 257 -0.95 7.50 8.87
C ALA A 257 -0.31 6.10 8.86
N ALA A 258 0.92 5.97 9.37
CA ALA A 258 1.63 4.69 9.46
C ALA A 258 0.91 3.71 10.41
N GLU A 259 0.48 4.18 11.58
CA GLU A 259 -0.28 3.38 12.54
C GLU A 259 -1.65 2.97 11.98
N MET A 260 -2.40 3.89 11.37
CA MET A 260 -3.67 3.58 10.72
C MET A 260 -3.53 2.50 9.63
N ALA A 261 -2.48 2.61 8.82
CA ALA A 261 -2.22 1.66 7.73
C ALA A 261 -1.82 0.28 8.27
N HIS A 262 -1.03 0.23 9.35
CA HIS A 262 -0.65 -1.02 10.01
C HIS A 262 -1.87 -1.74 10.62
N PHE A 263 -2.76 -0.98 11.23
CA PHE A 263 -3.95 -1.49 11.92
C PHE A 263 -5.23 -1.48 11.07
N GLY A 264 -5.11 -1.62 9.75
CA GLY A 264 -6.21 -1.99 8.87
C GLY A 264 -6.83 -0.90 8.00
N ALA A 265 -6.45 0.36 8.16
CA ALA A 265 -6.86 1.40 7.22
C ALA A 265 -6.13 1.20 5.88
N LYS A 266 -6.84 0.73 4.86
CA LYS A 266 -6.27 0.35 3.55
C LYS A 266 -5.93 1.54 2.65
N VAL A 267 -5.57 2.70 3.20
CA VAL A 267 -5.36 3.91 2.40
C VAL A 267 -3.94 3.98 1.84
N LEU A 268 -2.92 3.70 2.67
CA LEU A 268 -1.51 3.70 2.27
C LEU A 268 -0.75 2.61 3.04
N HIS A 269 0.31 2.08 2.46
CA HIS A 269 1.19 1.16 3.20
C HIS A 269 2.31 1.96 3.89
N PRO A 270 2.66 1.69 5.18
CA PRO A 270 3.65 2.49 5.92
C PRO A 270 4.98 2.66 5.21
N LEU A 271 5.52 1.58 4.63
CA LEU A 271 6.79 1.63 3.90
C LEU A 271 6.74 2.52 2.65
N THR A 272 5.55 2.73 2.07
CA THR A 272 5.43 3.51 0.83
C THR A 272 5.54 5.01 1.05
N ILE A 273 5.33 5.49 2.28
CA ILE A 273 5.45 6.91 2.63
C ILE A 273 6.81 7.28 3.23
N GLU A 274 7.63 6.31 3.60
CA GLU A 274 8.94 6.54 4.25
C GLU A 274 9.85 7.51 3.49
N PRO A 275 10.01 7.44 2.16
CA PRO A 275 10.85 8.40 1.43
C PRO A 275 10.34 9.84 1.53
N ALA A 276 9.01 10.03 1.48
CA ALA A 276 8.41 11.35 1.67
C ALA A 276 8.60 11.88 3.10
N VAL A 277 8.51 10.99 4.11
CA VAL A 277 8.78 11.33 5.51
C VAL A 277 10.22 11.81 5.69
N LYS A 278 11.21 11.13 5.12
CA LYS A 278 12.64 11.51 5.17
C LYS A 278 12.90 12.94 4.69
N LYS A 279 12.15 13.38 3.67
CA LYS A 279 12.26 14.72 3.08
C LYS A 279 11.18 15.69 3.55
N ASN A 280 10.29 15.25 4.42
CA ASN A 280 9.12 16.02 4.88
C ASN A 280 8.23 16.54 3.75
N ILE A 281 8.04 15.74 2.72
CA ILE A 281 7.20 16.07 1.57
C ILE A 281 5.74 15.77 1.93
N PRO A 282 4.83 16.75 1.88
CA PRO A 282 3.40 16.53 2.11
C PRO A 282 2.81 15.50 1.14
N ILE A 283 1.98 14.59 1.66
CA ILE A 283 1.22 13.64 0.84
C ILE A 283 -0.26 13.98 0.95
N TYR A 284 -0.95 14.04 -0.18
CA TYR A 284 -2.39 14.26 -0.24
C TYR A 284 -3.08 13.02 -0.80
N VAL A 285 -4.02 12.46 -0.05
CA VAL A 285 -4.89 11.38 -0.50
C VAL A 285 -6.16 12.00 -1.05
N LEU A 286 -6.40 11.83 -2.35
CA LEU A 286 -7.43 12.54 -3.11
C LEU A 286 -8.30 11.55 -3.89
N ASN A 287 -9.58 11.89 -4.06
CA ASN A 287 -10.51 11.07 -4.82
C ASN A 287 -10.53 11.47 -6.31
N SER A 288 -10.15 10.54 -7.17
CA SER A 288 -10.21 10.75 -8.62
C SER A 288 -11.63 10.87 -9.18
N THR A 289 -12.65 10.36 -8.46
CA THR A 289 -14.06 10.52 -8.85
C THR A 289 -14.68 11.83 -8.33
N ASN A 290 -14.02 12.48 -7.35
CA ASN A 290 -14.42 13.77 -6.78
C ASN A 290 -13.20 14.71 -6.70
N PRO A 291 -12.67 15.21 -7.83
CA PRO A 291 -11.42 15.98 -7.86
C PRO A 291 -11.47 17.33 -7.11
N SER A 292 -12.66 17.83 -6.83
CA SER A 292 -12.87 19.07 -6.04
C SER A 292 -12.89 18.80 -4.52
N GLY A 293 -12.91 17.54 -4.10
CA GLY A 293 -12.87 17.16 -2.69
C GLY A 293 -11.53 17.54 -2.04
N LYS A 294 -11.56 17.90 -0.75
CA LYS A 294 -10.37 18.32 -0.01
C LYS A 294 -9.36 17.18 0.22
N GLY A 295 -9.83 15.92 0.30
CA GLY A 295 -9.01 14.77 0.63
C GLY A 295 -8.45 14.81 2.06
N THR A 296 -7.37 14.06 2.28
CA THR A 296 -6.61 14.06 3.53
C THR A 296 -5.16 14.47 3.25
N ALA A 297 -4.68 15.48 3.97
CA ALA A 297 -3.27 15.87 3.97
C ALA A 297 -2.50 15.10 5.06
N ILE A 298 -1.42 14.40 4.68
CA ILE A 298 -0.49 13.73 5.57
C ILE A 298 0.75 14.60 5.68
N LEU A 299 1.01 15.10 6.89
CA LEU A 299 1.94 16.18 7.15
C LEU A 299 2.89 15.83 8.31
N ARG A 300 3.82 16.71 8.60
CA ARG A 300 4.63 16.65 9.83
C ARG A 300 3.76 16.77 11.07
N SER A 301 4.16 16.09 12.13
CA SER A 301 3.46 16.06 13.41
C SER A 301 3.24 17.46 14.01
N GLU A 302 4.19 18.39 13.85
CA GLU A 302 4.09 19.76 14.39
C GLU A 302 2.93 20.56 13.80
N LEU A 303 2.44 20.18 12.62
CA LEU A 303 1.33 20.84 11.93
C LEU A 303 -0.05 20.25 12.30
N ILE A 304 -0.08 19.25 13.19
CA ILE A 304 -1.27 18.50 13.56
C ILE A 304 -1.63 18.79 15.02
N GLU A 305 -2.91 18.98 15.29
CA GLU A 305 -3.43 19.16 16.65
C GLU A 305 -3.47 17.83 17.40
N ASP A 306 -3.18 17.89 18.71
CA ASP A 306 -3.28 16.74 19.62
C ASP A 306 -4.72 16.25 19.74
N GLY A 307 -4.91 14.94 19.82
CA GLY A 307 -6.24 14.34 19.98
C GLY A 307 -6.44 13.06 19.19
N VAL A 308 -7.59 12.44 19.42
CA VAL A 308 -7.99 11.20 18.73
C VAL A 308 -8.34 11.51 17.28
N LYS A 309 -7.86 10.68 16.37
CA LYS A 309 -8.11 10.77 14.92
C LYS A 309 -8.91 9.57 14.39
N SER A 310 -8.60 8.36 14.85
CA SER A 310 -9.22 7.15 14.28
C SER A 310 -9.34 6.02 15.30
N VAL A 311 -10.35 5.18 15.08
CA VAL A 311 -10.43 3.82 15.61
C VAL A 311 -10.21 2.86 14.45
N SER A 312 -9.06 2.20 14.45
CA SER A 312 -8.68 1.20 13.45
C SER A 312 -8.72 -0.19 14.06
N PHE A 313 -8.80 -1.24 13.23
CA PHE A 313 -8.83 -2.61 13.73
C PHE A 313 -8.18 -3.58 12.74
N LYS A 314 -7.69 -4.70 13.26
CA LYS A 314 -7.21 -5.85 12.49
C LYS A 314 -8.00 -7.08 12.91
N GLU A 315 -8.74 -7.64 11.97
CA GLU A 315 -9.48 -8.91 12.16
C GLU A 315 -8.53 -10.11 11.98
N ASN A 316 -8.96 -11.25 12.48
CA ASN A 316 -8.27 -12.53 12.25
C ASN A 316 -6.82 -12.52 12.75
N ILE A 317 -6.62 -12.23 14.02
CA ILE A 317 -5.34 -12.40 14.69
C ILE A 317 -5.40 -13.60 15.64
N ARG A 318 -4.23 -14.13 15.98
CA ARG A 318 -4.01 -15.09 17.05
C ARG A 318 -3.19 -14.47 18.15
N VAL A 319 -3.48 -14.83 19.38
CA VAL A 319 -2.64 -14.49 20.53
C VAL A 319 -1.87 -15.75 20.93
N ILE A 320 -0.55 -15.66 20.94
CA ILE A 320 0.33 -16.75 21.40
C ILE A 320 0.83 -16.35 22.77
N ASN A 321 0.41 -17.09 23.80
CA ASN A 321 0.81 -16.92 25.19
C ASN A 321 1.92 -17.91 25.52
N ILE A 322 3.07 -17.42 25.96
CA ILE A 322 4.27 -18.21 26.24
C ILE A 322 4.58 -18.02 27.72
N PHE A 323 4.46 -19.09 28.51
CA PHE A 323 4.72 -19.08 29.93
C PHE A 323 5.97 -19.88 30.27
N SER A 324 6.87 -19.31 31.07
CA SER A 324 8.04 -20.05 31.58
C SER A 324 8.61 -19.42 32.84
N MET A 325 8.63 -20.19 33.92
CA MET A 325 9.33 -19.78 35.16
C MET A 325 10.84 -19.57 34.95
N LYS A 326 11.43 -20.17 33.89
CA LYS A 326 12.83 -19.97 33.52
C LYS A 326 13.12 -18.59 32.98
N MET A 327 12.09 -17.78 32.66
CA MET A 327 12.25 -16.40 32.24
C MET A 327 12.69 -15.49 33.39
N ILE A 328 12.27 -15.79 34.60
CA ILE A 328 12.55 -14.99 35.80
C ILE A 328 14.06 -14.92 36.05
N ASN A 329 14.58 -13.69 36.11
CA ASN A 329 16.01 -13.40 36.32
C ASN A 329 16.97 -14.03 35.29
N THR A 330 16.48 -14.46 34.11
CA THR A 330 17.30 -15.07 33.07
C THR A 330 17.49 -14.11 31.90
N SER A 331 18.73 -13.70 31.65
CA SER A 331 19.08 -12.91 30.46
C SER A 331 19.01 -13.78 29.20
N GLY A 332 18.54 -13.23 28.10
CA GLY A 332 18.53 -13.88 26.79
C GLY A 332 17.30 -14.75 26.48
N PHE A 333 16.35 -14.91 27.42
CA PHE A 333 15.12 -15.68 27.16
C PHE A 333 14.31 -15.05 26.01
N LEU A 334 14.06 -13.74 26.05
CA LEU A 334 13.36 -13.02 24.98
C LEU A 334 14.07 -13.16 23.63
N ARG A 335 15.41 -13.09 23.62
CA ARG A 335 16.19 -13.31 22.40
C ARG A 335 15.85 -14.65 21.76
N ARG A 336 15.87 -15.74 22.55
CA ARG A 336 15.57 -17.09 22.06
C ARG A 336 14.16 -17.19 21.49
N VAL A 337 13.17 -16.58 22.17
CA VAL A 337 11.79 -16.54 21.70
C VAL A 337 11.70 -15.87 20.34
N PHE A 338 12.26 -14.65 20.18
CA PHE A 338 12.16 -13.91 18.93
C PHE A 338 13.05 -14.45 17.82
N GLU A 339 14.16 -15.14 18.11
CA GLU A 339 14.91 -15.91 17.12
C GLU A 339 14.04 -17.00 16.49
N ILE A 340 13.23 -17.74 17.26
CA ILE A 340 12.32 -18.74 16.73
C ILE A 340 11.26 -18.13 15.81
N PHE A 341 10.67 -16.98 16.17
CA PHE A 341 9.75 -16.27 15.28
C PHE A 341 10.43 -15.86 13.97
N SER A 342 11.65 -15.32 14.06
CA SER A 342 12.46 -14.88 12.91
C SER A 342 12.79 -16.04 11.98
N ASP A 343 13.31 -17.15 12.51
CA ASP A 343 13.75 -18.32 11.75
C ASP A 343 12.59 -19.00 11.01
N ASN A 344 11.40 -18.96 11.62
CA ASN A 344 10.18 -19.46 11.02
C ASN A 344 9.44 -18.40 10.16
N LYS A 345 10.02 -17.21 9.99
CA LYS A 345 9.45 -16.10 9.20
C LYS A 345 8.06 -15.67 9.65
N VAL A 346 7.79 -15.73 10.96
CA VAL A 346 6.53 -15.30 11.57
C VAL A 346 6.69 -13.87 12.06
N SER A 347 5.89 -12.96 11.51
CA SER A 347 5.86 -11.55 11.91
C SER A 347 4.97 -11.37 13.13
N VAL A 348 5.48 -10.68 14.15
CA VAL A 348 4.77 -10.35 15.39
C VAL A 348 4.29 -8.91 15.31
N ASP A 349 3.02 -8.65 15.68
CA ASP A 349 2.43 -7.30 15.65
C ASP A 349 2.50 -6.61 17.03
N LEU A 350 1.84 -7.17 18.06
CA LEU A 350 1.90 -6.65 19.43
C LEU A 350 2.65 -7.61 20.35
N ILE A 351 3.28 -7.03 21.36
CA ILE A 351 4.02 -7.77 22.39
C ILE A 351 3.63 -7.21 23.76
N SER A 352 3.30 -8.08 24.69
CA SER A 352 3.17 -7.76 26.11
C SER A 352 3.96 -8.77 26.93
N THR A 353 4.69 -8.31 27.93
CA THR A 353 5.52 -9.18 28.76
C THR A 353 5.27 -8.92 30.24
N SER A 354 5.36 -9.99 31.04
CA SER A 354 5.48 -9.92 32.52
C SER A 354 6.74 -10.67 32.96
N GLU A 355 6.89 -10.95 34.23
CA GLU A 355 8.06 -11.67 34.75
C GLU A 355 8.21 -13.10 34.21
N ALA A 356 7.10 -13.79 33.93
CA ALA A 356 7.09 -15.19 33.50
C ALA A 356 6.26 -15.44 32.23
N ASN A 357 5.63 -14.42 31.68
CA ASN A 357 4.74 -14.54 30.52
C ASN A 357 5.15 -13.61 29.39
N ILE A 358 4.99 -14.06 28.16
CA ILE A 358 5.06 -13.27 26.94
C ILE A 358 3.79 -13.55 26.15
N SER A 359 3.03 -12.52 25.83
CA SER A 359 1.91 -12.60 24.90
C SER A 359 2.26 -11.86 23.63
N VAL A 360 2.11 -12.49 22.48
CA VAL A 360 2.34 -11.87 21.17
C VAL A 360 1.11 -12.06 20.28
N THR A 361 0.86 -11.09 19.41
CA THR A 361 -0.17 -11.23 18.38
C THR A 361 0.48 -11.48 17.02
N VAL A 362 -0.15 -12.37 16.24
CA VAL A 362 0.25 -12.69 14.88
C VAL A 362 -0.98 -12.75 13.97
N ASP A 363 -0.82 -12.45 12.69
CA ASP A 363 -1.89 -12.60 11.71
C ASP A 363 -2.26 -14.10 11.55
N SER A 364 -3.56 -14.41 11.51
CA SER A 364 -4.03 -15.80 11.45
C SER A 364 -3.68 -16.52 10.14
N SER A 365 -3.32 -15.78 9.09
CA SER A 365 -2.85 -16.36 7.83
C SER A 365 -1.42 -16.93 7.90
N GLN A 366 -0.65 -16.58 8.93
CA GLN A 366 0.72 -17.07 9.10
C GLN A 366 0.73 -18.52 9.59
N LYS A 367 1.67 -19.32 9.08
CA LYS A 367 1.89 -20.71 9.52
C LYS A 367 2.73 -20.71 10.80
N ILE A 368 2.11 -21.04 11.93
CA ILE A 368 2.76 -20.96 13.24
C ILE A 368 3.07 -22.34 13.87
N ASP A 369 2.64 -23.44 13.25
CA ASP A 369 2.76 -24.79 13.87
C ASP A 369 4.18 -25.13 14.31
N LYS A 370 5.16 -24.87 13.43
CA LYS A 370 6.57 -25.10 13.72
C LYS A 370 7.08 -24.16 14.82
N THR A 371 6.69 -22.90 14.77
CA THR A 371 7.04 -21.90 15.80
C THR A 371 6.52 -22.32 17.18
N VAL A 372 5.25 -22.75 17.26
CA VAL A 372 4.65 -23.25 18.50
C VAL A 372 5.37 -24.50 19.00
N GLN A 373 5.71 -25.43 18.12
CA GLN A 373 6.45 -26.63 18.45
C GLN A 373 7.83 -26.30 19.08
N GLU A 374 8.62 -25.46 18.43
CA GLU A 374 9.95 -25.07 18.91
C GLU A 374 9.91 -24.27 20.22
N LEU A 375 8.92 -23.41 20.40
CA LEU A 375 8.69 -22.70 21.67
C LEU A 375 8.32 -23.67 22.80
N SER A 376 7.52 -24.69 22.49
CA SER A 376 7.05 -25.69 23.46
C SER A 376 8.17 -26.59 24.02
N GLU A 377 9.36 -26.59 23.43
CA GLU A 377 10.52 -27.29 23.94
C GLU A 377 11.04 -26.73 25.29
N PHE A 378 10.75 -25.44 25.58
CA PHE A 378 11.29 -24.78 26.78
C PHE A 378 10.30 -23.90 27.55
N ALA A 379 9.06 -23.76 27.04
CA ALA A 379 7.98 -22.99 27.65
C ALA A 379 6.64 -23.71 27.46
N GLU A 380 5.64 -23.33 28.25
CA GLU A 380 4.25 -23.69 27.98
C GLU A 380 3.66 -22.68 27.01
N VAL A 381 3.06 -23.16 25.91
CA VAL A 381 2.54 -22.32 24.83
C VAL A 381 1.06 -22.56 24.65
N PHE A 382 0.27 -21.48 24.72
CA PHE A 382 -1.17 -21.50 24.46
C PHE A 382 -1.46 -20.56 23.29
N VAL A 383 -2.28 -21.02 22.35
CA VAL A 383 -2.70 -20.24 21.19
C VAL A 383 -4.19 -19.96 21.31
N ASP A 384 -4.56 -18.71 21.34
CA ASP A 384 -5.93 -18.24 21.29
C ASP A 384 -6.23 -17.74 19.88
N ASP A 385 -7.08 -18.46 19.16
CA ASP A 385 -7.64 -18.09 17.86
C ASP A 385 -8.83 -17.13 18.02
N ASP A 386 -9.38 -16.67 16.89
CA ASP A 386 -10.59 -15.84 16.82
C ASP A 386 -10.53 -14.53 17.61
N LYS A 387 -9.38 -13.91 17.63
CA LYS A 387 -9.18 -12.60 18.23
C LYS A 387 -9.11 -11.50 17.17
N SER A 388 -9.35 -10.29 17.62
CA SER A 388 -9.21 -9.06 16.85
C SER A 388 -8.47 -8.02 17.67
N GLN A 389 -7.70 -7.19 16.97
CA GLN A 389 -7.03 -6.06 17.57
C GLN A 389 -7.77 -4.78 17.24
N VAL A 390 -7.95 -3.91 18.23
CA VAL A 390 -8.49 -2.55 18.09
C VAL A 390 -7.42 -1.56 18.49
N SER A 391 -7.30 -0.47 17.74
CA SER A 391 -6.31 0.58 17.98
C SER A 391 -6.97 1.95 17.90
N VAL A 392 -6.93 2.69 19.00
CA VAL A 392 -7.27 4.11 19.03
C VAL A 392 -6.03 4.90 18.66
N ILE A 393 -6.13 5.71 17.60
CA ILE A 393 -5.00 6.40 16.99
C ILE A 393 -5.22 7.91 17.03
N GLY A 394 -4.17 8.65 17.34
CA GLY A 394 -4.16 10.11 17.33
C GLY A 394 -2.92 10.69 17.98
N LYS A 395 -2.62 11.93 17.66
CA LYS A 395 -1.40 12.59 18.12
C LYS A 395 -1.41 12.78 19.65
N ASN A 396 -0.30 12.39 20.29
CA ASN A 396 -0.07 12.52 21.73
C ASN A 396 -1.16 11.92 22.63
N ILE A 397 -1.98 10.98 22.12
CA ILE A 397 -3.13 10.43 22.87
C ILE A 397 -2.72 9.79 24.19
N VAL A 398 -1.52 9.22 24.27
CA VAL A 398 -0.98 8.62 25.51
C VAL A 398 -0.71 9.67 26.58
N LYS A 399 -0.49 10.95 26.20
CA LYS A 399 -0.26 12.07 27.12
C LYS A 399 -1.55 12.80 27.51
N LEU A 400 -2.68 12.51 26.84
CA LEU A 400 -3.94 13.16 27.16
C LEU A 400 -4.54 12.56 28.43
N ASN A 401 -4.83 13.44 29.41
CA ASN A 401 -5.42 13.04 30.68
C ASN A 401 -6.77 12.34 30.46
N GLY A 402 -6.99 11.23 31.16
CA GLY A 402 -8.23 10.47 31.10
C GLY A 402 -8.42 9.65 29.82
N MET A 403 -7.43 9.57 28.91
CA MET A 403 -7.57 8.86 27.64
C MET A 403 -7.86 7.37 27.82
N LEU A 404 -7.23 6.70 28.79
CA LEU A 404 -7.56 5.30 29.12
C LEU A 404 -9.00 5.14 29.58
N LYS A 405 -9.50 6.05 30.44
CA LYS A 405 -10.91 6.03 30.83
C LYS A 405 -11.82 6.18 29.59
N ARG A 406 -11.53 7.12 28.71
CA ARG A 406 -12.32 7.33 27.47
C ARG A 406 -12.28 6.14 26.53
N THR A 407 -11.17 5.39 26.50
CA THR A 407 -11.03 4.20 25.67
C THR A 407 -11.76 2.99 26.28
N PHE A 408 -11.66 2.75 27.57
CA PHE A 408 -12.14 1.49 28.17
C PHE A 408 -13.49 1.60 28.89
N ALA A 409 -13.92 2.78 29.31
CA ALA A 409 -15.26 2.94 29.94
C ALA A 409 -16.43 2.51 29.02
N PRO A 410 -16.40 2.73 27.71
CA PRO A 410 -17.46 2.22 26.82
C PRO A 410 -17.51 0.69 26.73
N LEU A 411 -16.43 -0.01 27.03
CA LEU A 411 -16.29 -1.47 26.79
C LEU A 411 -16.77 -2.33 27.99
N LYS A 412 -17.86 -1.94 28.64
CA LYS A 412 -18.36 -2.59 29.88
C LYS A 412 -18.68 -4.10 29.76
N LYS A 413 -18.96 -4.57 28.54
CA LYS A 413 -19.39 -5.96 28.29
C LYS A 413 -18.36 -6.79 27.52
N CYS A 414 -17.19 -6.24 27.30
CA CYS A 414 -16.17 -6.83 26.47
C CYS A 414 -14.96 -7.24 27.31
N ASN A 415 -14.40 -8.42 27.05
CA ASN A 415 -13.15 -8.84 27.64
C ASN A 415 -11.98 -8.30 26.85
N VAL A 416 -11.03 -7.65 27.55
CA VAL A 416 -9.78 -7.18 26.97
C VAL A 416 -8.66 -8.14 27.37
N TYR A 417 -8.10 -8.86 26.41
CA TYR A 417 -7.10 -9.90 26.63
C TYR A 417 -5.67 -9.36 26.72
N MET A 418 -5.39 -8.27 26.01
CA MET A 418 -4.07 -7.68 25.95
C MET A 418 -4.20 -6.17 25.69
N ILE A 419 -3.35 -5.37 26.32
CA ILE A 419 -3.25 -3.93 26.07
C ILE A 419 -1.80 -3.60 25.76
N SER A 420 -1.59 -2.81 24.70
CA SER A 420 -0.29 -2.25 24.34
C SER A 420 -0.41 -0.72 24.32
N GLN A 421 0.39 -0.08 25.15
CA GLN A 421 0.47 1.37 25.28
C GLN A 421 1.88 1.79 25.64
N GLY A 422 2.35 2.92 25.14
CA GLY A 422 3.63 3.53 25.53
C GLY A 422 4.79 3.24 24.58
N ALA A 423 4.69 2.27 23.69
CA ALA A 423 5.68 2.04 22.62
C ALA A 423 5.61 3.15 21.56
N SER A 424 4.42 3.69 21.32
CA SER A 424 4.15 4.85 20.47
C SER A 424 3.32 5.88 21.23
N PHE A 425 3.53 7.17 20.96
CA PHE A 425 2.70 8.24 21.54
C PHE A 425 1.38 8.46 20.80
N VAL A 426 1.18 7.77 19.67
CA VAL A 426 0.05 8.00 18.77
C VAL A 426 -0.95 6.86 18.77
N ASN A 427 -0.73 5.76 19.53
CA ASN A 427 -1.70 4.68 19.63
C ASN A 427 -1.93 4.12 21.04
N ILE A 428 -3.13 3.56 21.25
CA ILE A 428 -3.50 2.68 22.34
C ILE A 428 -4.16 1.49 21.68
N SER A 429 -3.54 0.32 21.77
CA SER A 429 -4.00 -0.91 21.13
C SER A 429 -4.40 -1.96 22.15
N PHE A 430 -5.44 -2.73 21.85
CA PHE A 430 -5.89 -3.81 22.72
C PHE A 430 -6.54 -4.94 21.90
N VAL A 431 -6.67 -6.11 22.51
CA VAL A 431 -7.17 -7.33 21.89
C VAL A 431 -8.50 -7.72 22.52
N VAL A 432 -9.47 -8.06 21.69
CA VAL A 432 -10.82 -8.49 22.04
C VAL A 432 -11.20 -9.75 21.27
N ASP A 433 -12.31 -10.38 21.65
CA ASP A 433 -12.90 -11.46 20.86
C ASP A 433 -13.38 -10.94 19.51
N ARG A 434 -13.22 -11.77 18.47
CA ARG A 434 -13.62 -11.40 17.10
C ARG A 434 -15.11 -11.09 16.99
N GLU A 435 -15.94 -11.80 17.74
CA GLU A 435 -17.40 -11.60 17.75
C GLU A 435 -17.78 -10.22 18.29
N GLU A 436 -17.02 -9.67 19.24
CA GLU A 436 -17.27 -8.39 19.88
C GLU A 436 -16.76 -7.18 19.06
N LEU A 437 -15.89 -7.42 18.09
CA LEU A 437 -15.19 -6.36 17.34
C LEU A 437 -16.13 -5.27 16.81
N ALA A 438 -17.24 -5.65 16.18
CA ALA A 438 -18.15 -4.69 15.53
C ALA A 438 -18.82 -3.75 16.55
N GLU A 439 -19.20 -4.28 17.70
CA GLU A 439 -19.80 -3.50 18.81
C GLU A 439 -18.75 -2.59 19.43
N VAL A 440 -17.57 -3.13 19.74
CA VAL A 440 -16.44 -2.39 20.30
C VAL A 440 -16.06 -1.17 19.43
N VAL A 441 -15.92 -1.35 18.13
CA VAL A 441 -15.54 -0.27 17.22
C VAL A 441 -16.63 0.80 17.15
N LYS A 442 -17.92 0.42 17.14
CA LYS A 442 -19.06 1.35 17.15
C LYS A 442 -19.13 2.16 18.45
N GLU A 443 -19.07 1.49 19.61
CA GLU A 443 -19.10 2.15 20.92
C GLU A 443 -17.92 3.12 21.11
N LEU A 444 -16.71 2.70 20.73
CA LEU A 444 -15.56 3.58 20.79
C LEU A 444 -15.72 4.80 19.88
N HIS A 445 -16.16 4.59 18.64
CA HIS A 445 -16.33 5.70 17.70
C HIS A 445 -17.39 6.68 18.23
N TYR A 446 -18.51 6.19 18.71
CA TYR A 446 -19.59 7.00 19.28
C TYR A 446 -19.08 7.88 20.42
N HIS A 447 -18.38 7.30 21.43
CA HIS A 447 -17.89 8.04 22.58
C HIS A 447 -16.68 8.93 22.29
N LEU A 448 -15.87 8.61 21.27
CA LEU A 448 -14.69 9.41 20.95
C LEU A 448 -14.99 10.55 19.97
N PHE A 449 -15.99 10.41 19.09
CA PHE A 449 -16.22 11.34 17.99
C PHE A 449 -17.62 11.93 17.91
N GLU A 450 -18.66 11.25 18.43
CA GLU A 450 -20.04 11.71 18.30
C GLU A 450 -20.53 12.35 19.57
N GLN A 451 -20.27 11.74 20.74
CA GLN A 451 -20.61 12.28 22.06
C GLN A 451 -19.41 12.23 23.03
N PRO A 452 -18.37 13.03 22.80
CA PRO A 452 -17.13 12.96 23.58
C PRO A 452 -17.29 13.45 25.05
N GLU A 453 -18.39 14.11 25.40
CA GLU A 453 -18.67 14.61 26.75
C GLU A 453 -19.47 13.63 27.62
N GLU A 454 -20.17 12.66 27.02
CA GLU A 454 -20.94 11.63 27.71
C GLU A 454 -20.07 10.39 28.00
N LEU A 455 -19.19 10.47 28.98
CA LEU A 455 -18.54 9.26 29.49
C LEU A 455 -19.49 8.52 30.42
N PRO A 456 -19.77 7.21 30.18
CA PRO A 456 -20.57 6.44 31.12
C PRO A 456 -19.91 6.44 32.49
N GLU A 457 -20.71 6.66 33.54
CA GLU A 457 -20.28 6.50 34.93
C GLU A 457 -19.88 5.03 35.17
N PHE A 458 -18.84 4.80 35.98
CA PHE A 458 -18.40 3.45 36.34
C PHE A 458 -19.35 2.78 37.28
#